data_731763dddded8a54846072b2daa13d84
#
_entry.id   731763dddded8a54846072b2daa13d84
#
_cell.length_a   1.000
_cell.length_b   1.000
_cell.length_c   1.000
_cell.angle_alpha   90.00
_cell.angle_beta   90.00
_cell.angle_gamma   90.00
#
_symmetry.space_group_name_H-M   'P 1'
#
loop_
_entity.id
_entity.type
_entity.pdbx_description
1 polymer ?
#
loop_
_entity_poly.entity_id
_entity_poly.type
_entity_poly.pdbx_seq_one_letter_code
_entity_poly.pdbx_strand_id
1 'polypeptide(L)'
;NLFNPAIGRLIDLWGFQVGESERRRVPPERAKIEALVKTRPSMDDIQIDGILLHGGNPDLKLDFGYIARGYAIDLAIDRLRDLGIHNALVNIGGDLRAIGTRGGPPWPVALRNPIGGGVLAILQVSGDESVFTSGDYQLNFTYKGKTYHHVIDPRTGWPAEGTRLVTVIHQDATGAAAAANALMIAGPDLWQQTAQAMGVRSCLLIDALGRIHMDPSMAGRIELLDRNAEIIPIPSPAPGDDSLSPGS
;
A
#
# COMPACT_ATOMS: atom_id res chain seq x y z
N ASN A 1 8.53 -1.08 -12.15
CA ASN A 1 8.30 -1.53 -10.78
C ASN A 1 7.69 -0.38 -9.97
N LEU A 2 6.42 -0.54 -9.51
CA LEU A 2 5.71 0.52 -8.78
C LEU A 2 6.16 0.59 -7.31
N PHE A 3 6.32 -0.54 -6.64
CA PHE A 3 6.93 -0.62 -5.32
C PHE A 3 8.43 -0.93 -5.46
N ASN A 4 9.29 -0.04 -4.97
CA ASN A 4 10.73 -0.17 -5.10
C ASN A 4 11.48 0.24 -3.82
N PRO A 5 11.91 -0.70 -2.98
CA PRO A 5 12.67 -0.39 -1.76
C PRO A 5 14.07 0.19 -2.00
N ALA A 6 14.59 0.15 -3.24
CA ALA A 6 15.94 0.63 -3.56
C ALA A 6 16.05 2.15 -3.72
N ILE A 7 14.93 2.89 -3.65
CA ILE A 7 14.88 4.35 -3.86
C ILE A 7 15.09 5.17 -2.58
N GLY A 8 15.73 4.63 -1.56
CA GLY A 8 15.90 5.30 -0.26
C GLY A 8 16.59 6.66 -0.34
N ARG A 9 17.51 6.92 -1.31
CA ARG A 9 18.06 8.27 -1.52
C ARG A 9 17.01 9.28 -1.97
N LEU A 10 16.05 8.84 -2.78
CA LEU A 10 14.92 9.67 -3.23
C LEU A 10 13.98 9.97 -2.05
N ILE A 11 13.70 8.99 -1.21
CA ILE A 11 12.90 9.16 0.01
C ILE A 11 13.59 10.13 0.98
N ASP A 12 14.91 10.00 1.21
CA ASP A 12 15.70 10.95 2.00
C ASP A 12 15.65 12.38 1.44
N LEU A 13 15.74 12.51 0.10
CA LEU A 13 15.69 13.81 -0.56
C LEU A 13 14.38 14.54 -0.25
N TRP A 14 13.25 13.82 -0.19
CA TRP A 14 11.94 14.34 0.19
C TRP A 14 11.84 14.64 1.69
N GLY A 15 12.54 13.91 2.55
CA GLY A 15 12.63 14.16 3.99
C GLY A 15 11.37 13.88 4.77
N PHE A 16 10.54 12.91 4.35
CA PHE A 16 9.34 12.52 5.08
C PHE A 16 9.61 11.64 6.30
N GLN A 17 10.80 11.02 6.38
CA GLN A 17 11.16 10.06 7.43
C GLN A 17 11.73 10.68 8.70
N VAL A 18 12.10 11.96 8.66
CA VAL A 18 12.60 12.68 9.84
C VAL A 18 11.46 13.11 10.77
N GLY A 19 11.79 13.45 12.01
CA GLY A 19 10.83 13.96 13.00
C GLY A 19 10.05 15.18 12.49
N GLU A 20 8.85 15.39 13.00
CA GLU A 20 7.95 16.43 12.49
C GLU A 20 8.57 17.84 12.48
N SER A 21 9.40 18.14 13.48
CA SER A 21 10.13 19.40 13.59
C SER A 21 11.24 19.58 12.55
N GLU A 22 11.74 18.49 11.99
CA GLU A 22 12.87 18.49 11.03
C GLU A 22 12.39 18.28 9.58
N ARG A 23 11.08 17.99 9.41
CA ARG A 23 10.51 17.75 8.06
C ARG A 23 10.67 18.95 7.16
N ARG A 24 11.14 18.66 5.97
CA ARG A 24 11.16 19.62 4.88
C ARG A 24 9.71 19.97 4.49
N ARG A 25 9.43 21.27 4.34
CA ARG A 25 8.12 21.78 3.91
C ARG A 25 8.18 22.50 2.55
N VAL A 26 9.25 22.20 1.81
CA VAL A 26 9.51 22.71 0.45
C VAL A 26 9.91 21.52 -0.41
N PRO A 27 9.32 21.34 -1.60
CA PRO A 27 9.74 20.29 -2.51
C PRO A 27 11.23 20.35 -2.82
N PRO A 28 11.89 19.23 -3.04
CA PRO A 28 13.27 19.20 -3.53
C PRO A 28 13.39 19.88 -4.91
N GLU A 29 14.59 20.31 -5.23
CA GLU A 29 14.90 20.83 -6.56
C GLU A 29 14.67 19.75 -7.62
N ARG A 30 13.97 20.11 -8.70
CA ARG A 30 13.61 19.19 -9.77
C ARG A 30 14.83 18.47 -10.37
N ALA A 31 15.94 19.19 -10.57
CA ALA A 31 17.18 18.61 -11.10
C ALA A 31 17.75 17.48 -10.22
N LYS A 32 17.63 17.59 -8.87
CA LYS A 32 18.07 16.56 -7.93
C LYS A 32 17.18 15.31 -8.00
N ILE A 33 15.86 15.50 -8.14
CA ILE A 33 14.91 14.40 -8.33
C ILE A 33 15.23 13.66 -9.63
N GLU A 34 15.33 14.39 -10.75
CA GLU A 34 15.60 13.81 -12.06
C GLU A 34 16.94 13.07 -12.12
N ALA A 35 17.97 13.57 -11.42
CA ALA A 35 19.25 12.90 -11.32
C ALA A 35 19.14 11.52 -10.67
N LEU A 36 18.42 11.41 -9.52
CA LEU A 36 18.22 10.14 -8.83
C LEU A 36 17.30 9.17 -9.62
N VAL A 37 16.26 9.69 -10.27
CA VAL A 37 15.39 8.86 -11.13
C VAL A 37 16.15 8.28 -12.32
N LYS A 38 17.08 9.05 -12.91
CA LYS A 38 17.88 8.63 -14.07
C LYS A 38 18.77 7.42 -13.77
N THR A 39 19.26 7.27 -12.54
CA THR A 39 20.12 6.14 -12.16
C THR A 39 19.35 4.84 -11.97
N ARG A 40 18.01 4.90 -11.85
CA ARG A 40 17.09 3.76 -11.79
C ARG A 40 17.51 2.67 -10.79
N PRO A 41 17.83 3.00 -9.54
CA PRO A 41 18.20 1.98 -8.56
C PRO A 41 17.08 0.94 -8.42
N SER A 42 17.46 -0.33 -8.38
CA SER A 42 16.53 -1.47 -8.34
C SER A 42 17.02 -2.52 -7.35
N MET A 43 16.13 -3.38 -6.89
CA MET A 43 16.51 -4.55 -6.11
C MET A 43 17.36 -5.53 -6.92
N ASP A 44 17.30 -5.48 -8.26
CA ASP A 44 18.12 -6.28 -9.17
C ASP A 44 19.60 -5.83 -9.16
N ASP A 45 19.90 -4.63 -8.67
CA ASP A 45 21.27 -4.14 -8.47
C ASP A 45 21.96 -4.77 -7.24
N ILE A 46 21.23 -5.59 -6.46
CA ILE A 46 21.73 -6.21 -5.24
C ILE A 46 22.20 -7.63 -5.54
N GLN A 47 23.44 -7.92 -5.19
CA GLN A 47 24.01 -9.27 -5.21
C GLN A 47 24.24 -9.73 -3.77
N ILE A 48 23.82 -10.95 -3.47
CA ILE A 48 24.00 -11.58 -2.16
C ILE A 48 24.97 -12.75 -2.33
N ASP A 49 26.11 -12.67 -1.64
CA ASP A 49 27.12 -13.74 -1.58
C ASP A 49 27.32 -14.17 -0.12
N GLY A 50 26.70 -15.25 0.27
CA GLY A 50 26.63 -15.70 1.66
C GLY A 50 26.00 -14.64 2.57
N ILE A 51 26.79 -14.03 3.44
CA ILE A 51 26.37 -12.94 4.35
C ILE A 51 26.71 -11.55 3.82
N LEU A 52 27.36 -11.46 2.65
CA LEU A 52 27.75 -10.20 2.03
C LEU A 52 26.67 -9.72 1.08
N LEU A 53 26.39 -8.44 1.13
CA LEU A 53 25.45 -7.76 0.23
C LEU A 53 26.23 -6.69 -0.53
N HIS A 54 26.20 -6.76 -1.86
CA HIS A 54 26.85 -5.82 -2.77
C HIS A 54 25.80 -5.07 -3.58
N GLY A 55 25.91 -3.74 -3.64
CA GLY A 55 25.09 -2.89 -4.49
C GLY A 55 25.87 -2.45 -5.73
N GLY A 56 25.39 -2.79 -6.93
CA GLY A 56 26.00 -2.39 -8.19
C GLY A 56 25.72 -0.93 -8.60
N ASN A 57 24.71 -0.30 -7.98
CA ASN A 57 24.29 1.07 -8.30
C ASN A 57 24.72 2.03 -7.18
N PRO A 58 25.48 3.11 -7.46
CA PRO A 58 25.99 4.03 -6.44
C PRO A 58 24.86 4.83 -5.74
N ASP A 59 23.69 4.97 -6.36
CA ASP A 59 22.54 5.65 -5.80
C ASP A 59 21.55 4.71 -5.12
N LEU A 60 21.85 3.42 -5.07
CA LEU A 60 21.06 2.45 -4.33
C LEU A 60 21.13 2.75 -2.83
N LYS A 61 19.99 2.93 -2.22
CA LYS A 61 19.79 2.97 -0.78
C LYS A 61 18.50 2.23 -0.45
N LEU A 62 18.60 1.24 0.43
CA LEU A 62 17.43 0.48 0.84
C LEU A 62 16.57 1.27 1.83
N ASP A 63 15.27 1.30 1.58
CA ASP A 63 14.24 1.81 2.47
C ASP A 63 13.12 0.76 2.61
N PHE A 64 13.06 0.16 3.78
CA PHE A 64 12.04 -0.83 4.12
C PHE A 64 10.90 -0.26 4.97
N GLY A 65 10.82 1.06 5.14
CA GLY A 65 9.86 1.71 6.02
C GLY A 65 8.40 1.30 5.76
N TYR A 66 8.05 1.03 4.51
CA TYR A 66 6.71 0.56 4.16
C TYR A 66 6.42 -0.88 4.59
N ILE A 67 7.36 -1.79 4.36
CA ILE A 67 7.14 -3.23 4.59
C ILE A 67 7.54 -3.67 5.99
N ALA A 68 8.34 -2.90 6.72
CA ALA A 68 8.84 -3.28 8.04
C ALA A 68 7.71 -3.52 9.04
N ARG A 69 6.63 -2.73 9.00
CA ARG A 69 5.44 -2.96 9.85
C ARG A 69 4.73 -4.25 9.48
N GLY A 70 4.56 -4.52 8.20
CA GLY A 70 3.98 -5.77 7.71
C GLY A 70 4.76 -6.98 8.18
N TYR A 71 6.08 -6.94 8.01
CA TYR A 71 6.97 -8.00 8.47
C TYR A 71 6.89 -8.23 10.00
N ALA A 72 6.86 -7.15 10.79
CA ALA A 72 6.69 -7.26 12.24
C ALA A 72 5.34 -7.86 12.65
N ILE A 73 4.26 -7.52 11.94
CA ILE A 73 2.93 -8.11 12.14
C ILE A 73 2.94 -9.60 11.79
N ASP A 74 3.57 -9.99 10.67
CA ASP A 74 3.69 -11.39 10.27
C ASP A 74 4.42 -12.21 11.33
N LEU A 75 5.57 -11.74 11.81
CA LEU A 75 6.31 -12.39 12.90
C LEU A 75 5.49 -12.52 14.19
N ALA A 76 4.70 -11.49 14.53
CA ALA A 76 3.85 -11.53 15.72
C ALA A 76 2.74 -12.57 15.56
N ILE A 77 2.10 -12.65 14.42
CA ILE A 77 1.07 -13.68 14.12
C ILE A 77 1.67 -15.09 14.16
N ASP A 78 2.84 -15.29 13.57
CA ASP A 78 3.51 -16.59 13.60
C ASP A 78 3.84 -16.99 15.03
N ARG A 79 4.33 -16.05 15.85
CA ARG A 79 4.58 -16.32 17.27
C ARG A 79 3.31 -16.66 18.05
N LEU A 80 2.19 -16.01 17.76
CA LEU A 80 0.89 -16.34 18.38
C LEU A 80 0.45 -17.76 18.00
N ARG A 81 0.63 -18.17 16.75
CA ARG A 81 0.36 -19.54 16.29
C ARG A 81 1.21 -20.59 17.00
N ASP A 82 2.50 -20.34 17.16
CA ASP A 82 3.42 -21.21 17.91
C ASP A 82 2.98 -21.40 19.38
N LEU A 83 2.31 -20.42 19.95
CA LEU A 83 1.74 -20.45 21.29
C LEU A 83 0.34 -21.08 21.35
N GLY A 84 -0.16 -21.64 20.23
CA GLY A 84 -1.49 -22.27 20.14
C GLY A 84 -2.65 -21.27 20.09
N ILE A 85 -2.41 -20.00 19.78
CA ILE A 85 -3.45 -18.98 19.64
C ILE A 85 -3.96 -18.98 18.20
N HIS A 86 -5.24 -19.33 18.02
CA HIS A 86 -5.88 -19.44 16.72
C HIS A 86 -6.85 -18.29 16.38
N ASN A 87 -7.12 -17.42 17.33
CA ASN A 87 -7.98 -16.25 17.13
C ASN A 87 -7.29 -15.01 17.71
N ALA A 88 -6.80 -14.17 16.86
CA ALA A 88 -6.08 -12.95 17.23
C ALA A 88 -6.15 -11.90 16.14
N LEU A 89 -5.95 -10.63 16.53
CA LEU A 89 -5.75 -9.51 15.63
C LEU A 89 -4.56 -8.70 16.15
N VAL A 90 -3.54 -8.55 15.31
CA VAL A 90 -2.38 -7.68 15.55
C VAL A 90 -2.54 -6.43 14.72
N ASN A 91 -2.49 -5.25 15.37
CA ASN A 91 -2.62 -3.95 14.72
C ASN A 91 -1.43 -3.06 15.08
N ILE A 92 -0.77 -2.50 14.08
CA ILE A 92 0.30 -1.52 14.25
C ILE A 92 -0.02 -0.28 13.42
N GLY A 93 -0.51 0.77 14.09
CA GLY A 93 -0.77 2.06 13.44
C GLY A 93 -1.90 2.07 12.40
N GLY A 94 -2.85 1.14 12.48
CA GLY A 94 -3.98 0.99 11.55
C GLY A 94 -3.80 -0.13 10.52
N ASP A 95 -2.56 -0.58 10.28
CA ASP A 95 -2.26 -1.76 9.49
C ASP A 95 -2.36 -3.02 10.37
N LEU A 96 -3.00 -4.07 9.89
CA LEU A 96 -3.31 -5.23 10.72
C LEU A 96 -3.27 -6.56 9.98
N ARG A 97 -3.13 -7.64 10.77
CA ARG A 97 -3.43 -9.01 10.34
C ARG A 97 -4.28 -9.70 11.39
N ALA A 98 -5.31 -10.38 10.94
CA ALA A 98 -6.17 -11.18 11.79
C ALA A 98 -6.03 -12.66 11.45
N ILE A 99 -6.18 -13.52 12.47
CA ILE A 99 -6.35 -14.97 12.36
C ILE A 99 -7.62 -15.39 13.09
N GLY A 100 -8.34 -16.37 12.51
CA GLY A 100 -9.59 -16.86 13.08
C GLY A 100 -10.69 -15.81 13.11
N THR A 101 -11.45 -15.77 14.21
CA THR A 101 -12.63 -14.92 14.39
C THR A 101 -12.67 -14.29 15.77
N ARG A 102 -13.53 -13.29 15.96
CA ARG A 102 -13.79 -12.66 17.25
C ARG A 102 -14.83 -13.44 18.05
N GLY A 103 -14.48 -14.68 18.44
CA GLY A 103 -15.41 -15.53 19.20
C GLY A 103 -16.63 -16.00 18.38
N GLY A 104 -16.46 -16.22 17.07
CA GLY A 104 -17.49 -16.63 16.12
C GLY A 104 -17.68 -15.65 14.98
N PRO A 105 -18.09 -14.37 15.22
CA PRO A 105 -18.21 -13.38 14.14
C PRO A 105 -16.85 -12.90 13.62
N PRO A 106 -16.81 -12.32 12.40
CA PRO A 106 -15.63 -11.65 11.85
C PRO A 106 -15.12 -10.50 12.75
N TRP A 107 -13.89 -10.07 12.52
CA TRP A 107 -13.31 -8.89 13.13
C TRP A 107 -13.79 -7.63 12.39
N PRO A 108 -14.55 -6.71 13.05
CA PRO A 108 -14.91 -5.45 12.40
C PRO A 108 -13.72 -4.49 12.42
N VAL A 109 -13.35 -4.00 11.25
CA VAL A 109 -12.23 -3.07 11.05
C VAL A 109 -12.77 -1.77 10.47
N ALA A 110 -12.59 -0.67 11.20
CA ALA A 110 -12.99 0.65 10.73
C ALA A 110 -11.96 1.21 9.75
N LEU A 111 -12.41 1.57 8.54
CA LEU A 111 -11.60 2.27 7.55
C LEU A 111 -11.82 3.78 7.71
N ARG A 112 -10.70 4.52 7.82
CA ARG A 112 -10.74 5.97 7.97
C ARG A 112 -11.19 6.65 6.67
N ASN A 113 -12.04 7.67 6.79
CA ASN A 113 -12.37 8.53 5.66
C ASN A 113 -11.20 9.50 5.39
N PRO A 114 -10.59 9.48 4.19
CA PRO A 114 -9.50 10.40 3.82
C PRO A 114 -10.01 11.83 3.59
N ILE A 115 -11.32 12.01 3.43
CA ILE A 115 -11.98 13.28 3.15
C ILE A 115 -12.88 13.63 4.33
N GLY A 116 -12.61 14.73 5.01
CA GLY A 116 -13.48 15.22 6.11
C GLY A 116 -13.32 14.47 7.44
N GLY A 117 -12.55 13.39 7.50
CA GLY A 117 -12.31 12.63 8.74
C GLY A 117 -13.43 11.65 9.11
N GLY A 118 -13.29 10.99 10.28
CA GLY A 118 -14.24 9.97 10.74
C GLY A 118 -14.04 8.61 10.08
N VAL A 119 -15.09 7.78 10.10
CA VAL A 119 -15.08 6.42 9.54
C VAL A 119 -15.79 6.40 8.19
N LEU A 120 -15.10 5.92 7.17
CA LEU A 120 -15.65 5.70 5.84
C LEU A 120 -16.54 4.46 5.80
N ALA A 121 -16.04 3.37 6.38
CA ALA A 121 -16.65 2.06 6.26
C ALA A 121 -16.24 1.13 7.40
N ILE A 122 -17.01 0.06 7.59
CA ILE A 122 -16.66 -1.08 8.42
C ILE A 122 -16.40 -2.29 7.51
N LEU A 123 -15.19 -2.81 7.57
CA LEU A 123 -14.76 -4.00 6.84
C LEU A 123 -14.82 -5.23 7.76
N GLN A 124 -15.40 -6.33 7.28
CA GLN A 124 -15.44 -7.60 7.99
C GLN A 124 -14.23 -8.46 7.60
N VAL A 125 -13.37 -8.77 8.57
CA VAL A 125 -12.13 -9.53 8.38
C VAL A 125 -12.23 -10.86 9.12
N SER A 126 -11.87 -11.97 8.48
CA SER A 126 -11.94 -13.29 9.09
C SER A 126 -10.93 -14.25 8.48
N GLY A 127 -10.64 -15.32 9.21
CA GLY A 127 -9.63 -16.28 8.77
C GLY A 127 -8.22 -15.72 8.93
N ASP A 128 -7.37 -15.93 7.93
CA ASP A 128 -5.99 -15.44 7.88
C ASP A 128 -5.88 -14.35 6.83
N GLU A 129 -6.03 -13.10 7.27
CA GLU A 129 -6.09 -11.94 6.37
C GLU A 129 -5.38 -10.73 6.96
N SER A 130 -4.66 -10.05 6.09
CA SER A 130 -3.99 -8.78 6.38
C SER A 130 -4.73 -7.64 5.71
N VAL A 131 -4.92 -6.52 6.42
CA VAL A 131 -5.53 -5.29 5.90
C VAL A 131 -4.54 -4.15 6.05
N PHE A 132 -4.16 -3.56 4.94
CA PHE A 132 -3.24 -2.43 4.89
C PHE A 132 -3.84 -1.26 4.12
N THR A 133 -3.57 -0.06 4.64
CA THR A 133 -4.09 1.17 4.04
C THR A 133 -2.96 2.17 3.80
N SER A 134 -2.77 2.56 2.55
CA SER A 134 -1.96 3.69 2.13
C SER A 134 -2.83 4.91 1.81
N GLY A 135 -2.38 6.11 2.16
CA GLY A 135 -3.14 7.32 1.87
C GLY A 135 -2.29 8.59 1.84
N ASP A 136 -2.75 9.58 1.05
CA ASP A 136 -2.10 10.88 0.86
C ASP A 136 -2.15 11.79 2.10
N TYR A 137 -3.04 11.47 3.04
CA TYR A 137 -3.31 12.27 4.23
C TYR A 137 -2.36 11.99 5.42
N GLN A 138 -1.57 10.92 5.39
CA GLN A 138 -0.76 10.49 6.53
C GLN A 138 0.46 11.40 6.75
N LEU A 139 1.44 11.33 5.89
CA LEU A 139 2.66 12.11 5.94
C LEU A 139 2.72 13.04 4.73
N ASN A 140 2.37 14.30 4.93
CA ASN A 140 2.32 15.29 3.86
C ASN A 140 2.71 16.69 4.33
N PHE A 141 2.92 17.59 3.38
CA PHE A 141 3.02 19.03 3.58
C PHE A 141 2.42 19.78 2.39
N THR A 142 1.97 20.99 2.63
CA THR A 142 1.45 21.86 1.56
C THR A 142 2.46 22.97 1.25
N TYR A 143 2.77 23.14 -0.04
CA TYR A 143 3.62 24.21 -0.54
C TYR A 143 2.99 24.87 -1.76
N LYS A 144 2.80 26.20 -1.70
CA LYS A 144 2.15 26.99 -2.77
C LYS A 144 0.81 26.41 -3.25
N GLY A 145 -0.01 25.94 -2.31
CA GLY A 145 -1.35 25.39 -2.60
C GLY A 145 -1.38 23.95 -3.12
N LYS A 146 -0.21 23.31 -3.34
CA LYS A 146 -0.12 21.90 -3.71
C LYS A 146 0.32 21.06 -2.52
N THR A 147 -0.35 19.93 -2.28
CA THR A 147 0.01 18.97 -1.24
C THR A 147 0.96 17.92 -1.81
N TYR A 148 2.01 17.61 -1.05
CA TYR A 148 3.01 16.59 -1.35
C TYR A 148 3.01 15.57 -0.22
N HIS A 149 2.88 14.29 -0.54
CA HIS A 149 2.84 13.19 0.42
C HIS A 149 3.98 12.21 0.20
N HIS A 150 4.16 11.32 1.17
CA HIS A 150 5.32 10.43 1.29
C HIS A 150 5.35 9.24 0.31
N VAL A 151 4.25 8.94 -0.39
CA VAL A 151 4.21 7.86 -1.37
C VAL A 151 4.80 8.37 -2.67
N ILE A 152 6.07 8.02 -2.92
CA ILE A 152 6.83 8.51 -4.07
C ILE A 152 6.75 7.50 -5.22
N ASP A 153 6.38 7.97 -6.41
CA ASP A 153 6.44 7.18 -7.63
C ASP A 153 7.90 7.05 -8.09
N PRO A 154 8.49 5.84 -8.10
CA PRO A 154 9.88 5.62 -8.48
C PRO A 154 10.18 5.98 -9.94
N ARG A 155 9.16 6.07 -10.79
CA ARG A 155 9.29 6.38 -12.22
C ARG A 155 9.49 7.87 -12.45
N THR A 156 8.90 8.70 -11.62
CA THR A 156 8.91 10.16 -11.75
C THR A 156 9.73 10.86 -10.67
N GLY A 157 9.86 10.21 -9.51
CA GLY A 157 10.49 10.75 -8.30
C GLY A 157 9.62 11.75 -7.54
N TRP A 158 8.38 11.94 -7.95
CA TRP A 158 7.38 12.79 -7.31
C TRP A 158 6.36 11.98 -6.53
N PRO A 159 5.66 12.58 -5.54
CA PRO A 159 4.52 11.94 -4.95
C PRO A 159 3.52 11.45 -5.99
N ALA A 160 2.95 10.26 -5.76
CA ALA A 160 1.94 9.70 -6.63
C ALA A 160 0.71 10.63 -6.72
N GLU A 161 0.05 10.63 -7.85
CA GLU A 161 -1.14 11.46 -8.08
C GLU A 161 -2.34 10.58 -8.49
N GLY A 162 -3.55 11.12 -8.34
CA GLY A 162 -4.77 10.43 -8.78
C GLY A 162 -5.43 9.54 -7.72
N THR A 163 -4.74 9.22 -6.61
CA THR A 163 -5.28 8.36 -5.54
C THR A 163 -5.15 9.02 -4.19
N ARG A 164 -6.23 9.02 -3.40
CA ARG A 164 -6.23 9.50 -2.01
C ARG A 164 -6.00 8.41 -1.00
N LEU A 165 -6.55 7.22 -1.25
CA LEU A 165 -6.49 6.09 -0.34
C LEU A 165 -6.58 4.78 -1.11
N VAL A 166 -5.82 3.80 -0.66
CA VAL A 166 -5.98 2.40 -1.05
C VAL A 166 -6.04 1.54 0.22
N THR A 167 -7.00 0.65 0.29
CA THR A 167 -7.05 -0.43 1.29
C THR A 167 -7.01 -1.75 0.56
N VAL A 168 -6.10 -2.64 0.95
CA VAL A 168 -5.95 -3.98 0.37
C VAL A 168 -6.19 -5.06 1.42
N ILE A 169 -6.71 -6.20 0.99
CA ILE A 169 -6.72 -7.46 1.74
C ILE A 169 -5.76 -8.43 1.05
N HIS A 170 -4.82 -8.96 1.82
CA HIS A 170 -3.81 -9.90 1.35
C HIS A 170 -3.65 -11.05 2.36
N GLN A 171 -3.01 -12.15 1.98
CA GLN A 171 -2.79 -13.29 2.86
C GLN A 171 -1.74 -13.02 3.95
N ASP A 172 -0.76 -12.16 3.68
CA ASP A 172 0.31 -11.78 4.60
C ASP A 172 0.44 -10.24 4.67
N ALA A 173 0.98 -9.75 5.78
CA ALA A 173 1.05 -8.32 6.05
C ALA A 173 2.18 -7.63 5.28
N THR A 174 3.27 -8.32 5.01
CA THR A 174 4.40 -7.80 4.22
C THR A 174 3.97 -7.54 2.78
N GLY A 175 3.28 -8.51 2.15
CA GLY A 175 2.70 -8.37 0.82
C GLY A 175 1.62 -7.30 0.76
N ALA A 176 0.75 -7.23 1.77
CA ALA A 176 -0.27 -6.19 1.88
C ALA A 176 0.34 -4.78 1.89
N ALA A 177 1.42 -4.57 2.66
CA ALA A 177 2.12 -3.29 2.73
C ALA A 177 2.69 -2.87 1.38
N ALA A 178 3.38 -3.78 0.69
CA ALA A 178 3.94 -3.53 -0.64
C ALA A 178 2.83 -3.24 -1.67
N ALA A 179 1.74 -4.02 -1.64
CA ALA A 179 0.62 -3.88 -2.55
C ALA A 179 -0.13 -2.55 -2.36
N ALA A 180 -0.42 -2.17 -1.10
CA ALA A 180 -1.10 -0.90 -0.83
C ALA A 180 -0.32 0.30 -1.38
N ASN A 181 1.02 0.28 -1.24
CA ASN A 181 1.88 1.31 -1.80
C ASN A 181 1.89 1.30 -3.34
N ALA A 182 2.07 0.12 -3.94
CA ALA A 182 2.07 -0.02 -5.40
C ALA A 182 0.76 0.44 -6.02
N LEU A 183 -0.38 0.14 -5.40
CA LEU A 183 -1.70 0.53 -5.87
C LEU A 183 -1.96 2.03 -5.74
N MET A 184 -1.44 2.68 -4.69
CA MET A 184 -1.43 4.15 -4.59
C MET A 184 -0.73 4.80 -5.79
N ILE A 185 0.40 4.20 -6.21
CA ILE A 185 1.21 4.69 -7.35
C ILE A 185 0.57 4.33 -8.70
N ALA A 186 -0.07 3.15 -8.79
CA ALA A 186 -0.76 2.71 -10.00
C ALA A 186 -1.90 3.64 -10.40
N GLY A 187 -2.60 4.17 -9.41
CA GLY A 187 -3.76 5.05 -9.65
C GLY A 187 -5.00 4.31 -10.16
N PRO A 188 -6.08 5.05 -10.40
CA PRO A 188 -7.37 4.47 -10.80
C PRO A 188 -7.37 3.76 -12.16
N ASP A 189 -6.39 4.02 -13.01
CA ASP A 189 -6.33 3.42 -14.35
C ASP A 189 -5.64 2.04 -14.35
N LEU A 190 -4.69 1.79 -13.44
CA LEU A 190 -3.87 0.59 -13.44
C LEU A 190 -4.04 -0.29 -12.19
N TRP A 191 -4.90 0.11 -11.24
CA TRP A 191 -5.01 -0.58 -9.96
C TRP A 191 -5.41 -2.05 -10.08
N GLN A 192 -6.36 -2.39 -10.98
CA GLN A 192 -6.85 -3.75 -11.15
C GLN A 192 -5.74 -4.70 -11.62
N GLN A 193 -5.03 -4.30 -12.67
CA GLN A 193 -3.90 -5.06 -13.20
C GLN A 193 -2.79 -5.21 -12.15
N THR A 194 -2.51 -4.15 -11.40
CA THR A 194 -1.50 -4.16 -10.34
C THR A 194 -1.93 -5.06 -9.18
N ALA A 195 -3.20 -5.00 -8.76
CA ALA A 195 -3.75 -5.85 -7.70
C ALA A 195 -3.63 -7.33 -8.07
N GLN A 196 -4.03 -7.69 -9.29
CA GLN A 196 -3.91 -9.06 -9.80
C GLN A 196 -2.45 -9.54 -9.83
N ALA A 197 -1.53 -8.73 -10.34
CA ALA A 197 -0.11 -9.07 -10.43
C ALA A 197 0.55 -9.25 -9.05
N MET A 198 0.00 -8.61 -8.01
CA MET A 198 0.51 -8.69 -6.63
C MET A 198 -0.27 -9.67 -5.74
N GLY A 199 -1.20 -10.44 -6.29
CA GLY A 199 -1.96 -11.43 -5.53
C GLY A 199 -2.91 -10.83 -4.48
N VAL A 200 -3.36 -9.57 -4.68
CA VAL A 200 -4.32 -8.91 -3.79
C VAL A 200 -5.67 -9.59 -3.89
N ARG A 201 -6.21 -10.00 -2.75
CA ARG A 201 -7.51 -10.70 -2.68
C ARG A 201 -8.70 -9.77 -2.84
N SER A 202 -8.60 -8.59 -2.23
CA SER A 202 -9.63 -7.56 -2.29
C SER A 202 -9.01 -6.19 -2.13
N CYS A 203 -9.54 -5.21 -2.85
CA CYS A 203 -9.04 -3.84 -2.85
C CYS A 203 -10.17 -2.81 -2.92
N LEU A 204 -9.98 -1.71 -2.19
CA LEU A 204 -10.74 -0.48 -2.30
C LEU A 204 -9.75 0.66 -2.58
N LEU A 205 -10.05 1.47 -3.59
CA LEU A 205 -9.29 2.68 -3.94
C LEU A 205 -10.23 3.88 -3.94
N ILE A 206 -9.79 4.99 -3.37
CA ILE A 206 -10.46 6.28 -3.48
C ILE A 206 -9.60 7.17 -4.37
N ASP A 207 -10.17 7.65 -5.46
CA ASP A 207 -9.48 8.52 -6.40
C ASP A 207 -9.41 9.98 -5.93
N ALA A 208 -8.72 10.83 -6.70
CA ALA A 208 -8.55 12.25 -6.38
C ALA A 208 -9.89 13.03 -6.35
N LEU A 209 -10.93 12.52 -6.99
CA LEU A 209 -12.27 13.11 -6.99
C LEU A 209 -13.15 12.61 -5.83
N GLY A 210 -12.64 11.64 -5.03
CA GLY A 210 -13.37 11.04 -3.92
C GLY A 210 -14.24 9.86 -4.31
N ARG A 211 -14.18 9.39 -5.55
CA ARG A 211 -14.96 8.25 -6.03
C ARG A 211 -14.32 6.95 -5.57
N ILE A 212 -15.14 5.99 -5.22
CA ILE A 212 -14.72 4.69 -4.69
C ILE A 212 -14.68 3.67 -5.82
N HIS A 213 -13.52 3.08 -6.03
CA HIS A 213 -13.29 1.93 -6.88
C HIS A 213 -13.06 0.72 -5.97
N MET A 214 -13.80 -0.36 -6.14
CA MET A 214 -13.60 -1.58 -5.35
C MET A 214 -13.93 -2.81 -6.17
N ASP A 215 -13.23 -3.91 -5.90
CA ASP A 215 -13.56 -5.18 -6.51
C ASP A 215 -14.82 -5.81 -5.87
N PRO A 216 -15.52 -6.73 -6.56
CA PRO A 216 -16.74 -7.34 -6.05
C PRO A 216 -16.57 -8.10 -4.74
N SER A 217 -15.38 -8.66 -4.46
CA SER A 217 -15.11 -9.39 -3.22
C SER A 217 -15.03 -8.43 -2.02
N MET A 218 -14.53 -7.22 -2.22
CA MET A 218 -14.55 -6.17 -1.22
C MET A 218 -15.98 -5.69 -0.95
N ALA A 219 -16.79 -5.50 -2.00
CA ALA A 219 -18.16 -5.00 -1.87
C ALA A 219 -19.05 -5.89 -0.99
N GLY A 220 -18.84 -7.20 -1.00
CA GLY A 220 -19.57 -8.16 -0.16
C GLY A 220 -19.21 -8.16 1.32
N ARG A 221 -18.15 -7.44 1.72
CA ARG A 221 -17.54 -7.48 3.06
C ARG A 221 -17.47 -6.13 3.74
N ILE A 222 -17.88 -5.07 3.06
CA ILE A 222 -17.76 -3.69 3.53
C ILE A 222 -19.12 -3.05 3.69
N GLU A 223 -19.32 -2.37 4.79
CA GLU A 223 -20.46 -1.50 5.05
C GLU A 223 -19.99 -0.05 4.97
N LEU A 224 -20.38 0.64 3.88
CA LEU A 224 -20.09 2.08 3.71
C LEU A 224 -21.01 2.89 4.63
N LEU A 225 -20.42 3.76 5.44
CA LEU A 225 -21.16 4.66 6.34
C LEU A 225 -21.52 5.99 5.68
N ASP A 226 -20.78 6.39 4.64
CA ASP A 226 -21.13 7.52 3.81
C ASP A 226 -22.11 7.09 2.71
N ARG A 227 -23.36 7.44 2.88
CA ARG A 227 -24.44 7.11 1.92
C ARG A 227 -24.39 7.90 0.61
N ASN A 228 -23.57 8.96 0.55
CA ASN A 228 -23.37 9.78 -0.65
C ASN A 228 -22.11 9.41 -1.41
N ALA A 229 -21.40 8.36 -0.99
CA ALA A 229 -20.20 7.90 -1.66
C ALA A 229 -20.51 7.44 -3.09
N GLU A 230 -19.84 8.03 -4.07
CA GLU A 230 -19.93 7.61 -5.47
C GLU A 230 -19.08 6.36 -5.68
N ILE A 231 -19.75 5.22 -6.00
CA ILE A 231 -19.08 3.97 -6.30
C ILE A 231 -18.97 3.84 -7.81
N ILE A 232 -17.75 3.66 -8.31
CA ILE A 232 -17.50 3.40 -9.72
C ILE A 232 -17.60 1.88 -9.95
N PRO A 233 -18.57 1.42 -10.76
CA PRO A 233 -18.70 0.03 -11.10
C PRO A 233 -17.46 -0.46 -11.85
N ILE A 234 -16.94 -1.63 -11.44
CA ILE A 234 -15.91 -2.30 -12.23
C ILE A 234 -16.61 -2.97 -13.41
N PRO A 235 -16.17 -2.77 -14.65
CA PRO A 235 -16.65 -3.55 -15.77
C PRO A 235 -16.40 -5.03 -15.49
N SER A 236 -17.42 -5.86 -15.54
CA SER A 236 -17.23 -7.31 -15.56
C SER A 236 -16.29 -7.65 -16.72
N PRO A 237 -15.30 -8.56 -16.54
CA PRO A 237 -14.51 -9.04 -17.66
C PRO A 237 -15.47 -9.53 -18.74
N ALA A 238 -15.21 -9.12 -19.99
CA ALA A 238 -16.03 -9.55 -21.12
C ALA A 238 -16.09 -11.09 -21.13
N PRO A 239 -17.25 -11.73 -21.29
CA PRO A 239 -17.34 -13.18 -21.40
C PRO A 239 -16.60 -13.60 -22.67
N GLY A 240 -15.44 -14.25 -22.56
CA GLY A 240 -14.76 -14.86 -23.69
C GLY A 240 -13.26 -14.66 -23.85
N ASP A 241 -12.49 -14.46 -22.78
CA ASP A 241 -11.01 -14.57 -22.91
C ASP A 241 -10.49 -15.78 -22.10
N ASP A 242 -10.95 -16.97 -22.48
CA ASP A 242 -10.42 -18.27 -22.00
C ASP A 242 -9.10 -18.66 -22.68
N SER A 243 -8.36 -17.71 -23.28
CA SER A 243 -7.15 -17.99 -24.06
C SER A 243 -5.87 -18.19 -23.21
N LEU A 244 -5.96 -18.22 -21.87
CA LEU A 244 -4.83 -18.53 -21.00
C LEU A 244 -5.10 -19.80 -20.16
N SER A 245 -5.35 -20.91 -20.81
CA SER A 245 -5.11 -22.23 -20.20
C SER A 245 -3.59 -22.46 -20.16
N PRO A 246 -2.98 -22.77 -19.01
CA PRO A 246 -1.60 -23.20 -18.98
C PRO A 246 -1.50 -24.56 -19.67
N GLY A 247 -0.79 -24.60 -20.79
CA GLY A 247 -0.45 -25.81 -21.51
C GLY A 247 0.26 -26.82 -20.60
N SER A 248 -0.24 -28.02 -20.69
CA SER A 248 0.28 -29.26 -20.12
C SER A 248 1.77 -29.49 -20.31
#